data_71304f53ee143069590e57c70cd34eba
#
_entry.id   71304f53ee143069590e57c70cd34eba
#
_cell.length_a   1.000
_cell.length_b   1.000
_cell.length_c   1.000
_cell.angle_alpha   90.00
_cell.angle_beta   90.00
_cell.angle_gamma   90.00
#
_symmetry.space_group_name_H-M   'P 1'
#
loop_
_entity.id
_entity.type
_entity.pdbx_description
1 polymer ?
#
loop_
_entity_poly.entity_id
_entity_poly.type
_entity_poly.pdbx_seq_one_letter_code
_entity_poly.pdbx_strand_id
1 'polypeptide(L)'
;MRLAVIGANGFVGKSLCSALKLAGHNVLALVRCLETKDLQCSSIMFINDAGPQERWHELIRDIDAVIYLASPKAVDKPNSLQVKDYDRVIIGGATALAEACVTSNVKRMIFLSSIKVNGETSDERVFTVDSKPSPATKYARAKLAAEHQLLALSEKGLTTTIIRSPAVYGAEGKGNIKSLVNLLANFPCWAIPLGNVKNERSLIFIDNLVSAIISSAEDRTETSRLFLVRDPQMVSTTQLCKILLRAMNRPEKLIGDPFSIVEASVKSLLPSLASRLYDSLRIDDELIKTSLGWKAPFNAHEGLALSVPKARGNEQPL
;
A
#
# COMPACT_ATOMS: atom_id res chain seq x y z
N MET A 1 7.05 7.47 -21.24
CA MET A 1 6.93 8.65 -20.36
C MET A 1 8.17 8.75 -19.49
N ARG A 2 8.51 9.94 -19.01
CA ARG A 2 9.52 10.19 -17.98
C ARG A 2 8.82 10.39 -16.64
N LEU A 3 9.01 9.47 -15.70
CA LEU A 3 8.26 9.41 -14.44
C LEU A 3 9.19 9.58 -13.26
N ALA A 4 8.85 10.45 -12.30
CA ALA A 4 9.59 10.59 -11.05
C ALA A 4 8.86 9.85 -9.92
N VAL A 5 9.59 8.98 -9.20
CA VAL A 5 9.05 8.18 -8.08
C VAL A 5 9.69 8.63 -6.78
N ILE A 6 8.90 9.26 -5.91
CA ILE A 6 9.31 9.72 -4.59
C ILE A 6 9.06 8.60 -3.57
N GLY A 7 10.11 8.18 -2.86
CA GLY A 7 10.07 7.00 -1.99
C GLY A 7 10.37 5.69 -2.73
N ALA A 8 11.11 5.77 -3.83
CA ALA A 8 11.45 4.67 -4.72
C ALA A 8 12.13 3.48 -4.03
N ASN A 9 12.89 3.68 -2.96
CA ASN A 9 13.56 2.62 -2.19
C ASN A 9 12.66 1.97 -1.11
N GLY A 10 11.38 2.35 -1.04
CA GLY A 10 10.38 1.70 -0.20
C GLY A 10 9.88 0.38 -0.80
N PHE A 11 9.05 -0.36 -0.03
CA PHE A 11 8.47 -1.64 -0.47
C PHE A 11 7.69 -1.49 -1.79
N VAL A 12 6.75 -0.54 -1.86
CA VAL A 12 5.99 -0.27 -3.09
C VAL A 12 6.88 0.35 -4.16
N GLY A 13 7.78 1.26 -3.77
CA GLY A 13 8.62 2.00 -4.70
C GLY A 13 9.57 1.11 -5.51
N LYS A 14 10.20 0.11 -4.88
CA LYS A 14 11.08 -0.83 -5.57
C LYS A 14 10.34 -1.63 -6.65
N SER A 15 9.20 -2.22 -6.29
CA SER A 15 8.37 -2.98 -7.23
C SER A 15 7.84 -2.08 -8.36
N LEU A 16 7.42 -0.86 -8.02
CA LEU A 16 6.94 0.11 -9.02
C LEU A 16 8.04 0.53 -10.00
N CYS A 17 9.23 0.87 -9.52
CA CYS A 17 10.34 1.26 -10.40
C CYS A 17 10.71 0.14 -11.38
N SER A 18 10.76 -1.11 -10.89
CA SER A 18 11.02 -2.28 -11.73
C SER A 18 9.94 -2.46 -12.81
N ALA A 19 8.67 -2.41 -12.42
CA ALA A 19 7.55 -2.59 -13.34
C ALA A 19 7.47 -1.46 -14.38
N LEU A 20 7.66 -0.20 -13.98
CA LEU A 20 7.70 0.95 -14.90
C LEU A 20 8.82 0.83 -15.92
N LYS A 21 10.01 0.39 -15.49
CA LYS A 21 11.13 0.16 -16.40
C LYS A 21 10.84 -0.95 -17.39
N LEU A 22 10.24 -2.06 -16.95
CA LEU A 22 9.81 -3.16 -17.81
C LEU A 22 8.73 -2.73 -18.80
N ALA A 23 7.85 -1.79 -18.42
CA ALA A 23 6.86 -1.18 -19.32
C ALA A 23 7.46 -0.14 -20.28
N GLY A 24 8.78 0.07 -20.29
CA GLY A 24 9.47 0.96 -21.23
C GLY A 24 9.47 2.44 -20.82
N HIS A 25 9.13 2.76 -19.57
CA HIS A 25 9.21 4.14 -19.07
C HIS A 25 10.63 4.53 -18.65
N ASN A 26 10.94 5.83 -18.76
CA ASN A 26 12.15 6.40 -18.17
C ASN A 26 11.86 6.79 -16.70
N VAL A 27 12.48 6.09 -15.77
CA VAL A 27 12.18 6.20 -14.34
C VAL A 27 13.27 6.95 -13.60
N LEU A 28 12.94 8.12 -13.06
CA LEU A 28 13.76 8.86 -12.11
C LEU A 28 13.36 8.46 -10.67
N ALA A 29 14.25 7.76 -9.99
CA ALA A 29 14.04 7.37 -8.59
C ALA A 29 14.57 8.46 -7.64
N LEU A 30 13.70 9.04 -6.82
CA LEU A 30 14.06 10.01 -5.79
C LEU A 30 14.15 9.32 -4.43
N VAL A 31 15.34 9.27 -3.85
CA VAL A 31 15.67 8.48 -2.65
C VAL A 31 16.45 9.28 -1.61
N ARG A 32 16.28 8.95 -0.32
CA ARG A 32 16.96 9.63 0.80
C ARG A 32 18.27 8.98 1.24
N CYS A 33 18.56 7.77 0.80
CA CYS A 33 19.74 7.02 1.24
C CYS A 33 20.30 6.14 0.11
N LEU A 34 21.56 5.74 0.27
CA LEU A 34 22.36 4.98 -0.70
C LEU A 34 22.01 3.48 -0.78
N GLU A 35 21.10 2.96 0.03
CA GLU A 35 20.66 1.57 -0.06
C GLU A 35 19.80 1.33 -1.32
N THR A 36 20.46 1.43 -2.48
CA THR A 36 19.81 1.37 -3.80
C THR A 36 20.28 0.18 -4.64
N LYS A 37 21.05 -0.75 -4.06
CA LYS A 37 21.71 -1.85 -4.81
C LYS A 37 20.77 -2.67 -5.69
N ASP A 38 19.50 -2.79 -5.29
CA ASP A 38 18.48 -3.59 -6.01
C ASP A 38 17.42 -2.72 -6.71
N LEU A 39 17.66 -1.40 -6.82
CA LEU A 39 16.67 -0.50 -7.40
C LEU A 39 16.77 -0.47 -8.92
N GLN A 40 15.77 -1.04 -9.59
CA GLN A 40 15.67 -1.07 -11.05
C GLN A 40 15.00 0.22 -11.55
N CYS A 41 15.81 1.18 -12.03
CA CYS A 41 15.34 2.47 -12.57
C CYS A 41 16.27 2.96 -13.68
N SER A 42 15.94 4.07 -14.34
CA SER A 42 16.76 4.67 -15.39
C SER A 42 17.82 5.61 -14.81
N SER A 43 17.45 6.34 -13.76
CA SER A 43 18.33 7.27 -13.04
C SER A 43 17.94 7.39 -11.57
N ILE A 44 18.90 7.77 -10.73
CA ILE A 44 18.69 7.97 -9.29
C ILE A 44 19.16 9.37 -8.94
N MET A 45 18.35 10.09 -8.18
CA MET A 45 18.74 11.36 -7.55
C MET A 45 18.49 11.29 -6.05
N PHE A 46 19.43 11.85 -5.30
CA PHE A 46 19.31 11.92 -3.84
C PHE A 46 18.59 13.17 -3.43
N ILE A 47 17.64 13.02 -2.52
CA ILE A 47 16.94 14.09 -1.84
C ILE A 47 17.33 14.10 -0.37
N ASN A 48 17.42 15.27 0.24
CA ASN A 48 17.71 15.39 1.66
C ASN A 48 16.55 14.86 2.49
N ASP A 49 15.34 15.24 2.06
CA ASP A 49 14.10 14.87 2.71
C ASP A 49 12.93 14.89 1.70
N ALA A 50 11.89 14.12 1.96
CA ALA A 50 10.64 14.20 1.20
C ALA A 50 9.68 15.26 1.81
N GLY A 51 10.21 16.33 2.38
CA GLY A 51 9.47 17.40 3.04
C GLY A 51 9.30 18.66 2.18
N PRO A 52 8.69 19.73 2.73
CA PRO A 52 8.39 20.95 1.98
C PRO A 52 9.62 21.79 1.63
N GLN A 53 10.76 21.56 2.29
CA GLN A 53 12.00 22.34 2.05
C GLN A 53 12.85 21.75 0.92
N GLU A 54 12.42 20.68 0.26
CA GLU A 54 13.16 20.09 -0.86
C GLU A 54 13.03 20.96 -2.12
N ARG A 55 14.07 20.93 -2.96
CA ARG A 55 14.11 21.72 -4.20
C ARG A 55 13.38 21.00 -5.35
N TRP A 56 12.08 20.80 -5.18
CA TRP A 56 11.27 20.02 -6.09
C TRP A 56 11.35 20.47 -7.55
N HIS A 57 11.37 21.79 -7.83
CA HIS A 57 11.45 22.33 -9.19
C HIS A 57 12.67 21.84 -9.96
N GLU A 58 13.82 21.69 -9.28
CA GLU A 58 15.04 21.22 -9.92
C GLU A 58 14.98 19.73 -10.21
N LEU A 59 14.31 18.97 -9.33
CA LEU A 59 14.24 17.51 -9.37
C LEU A 59 13.23 16.98 -10.39
N ILE A 60 12.18 17.76 -10.71
CA ILE A 60 11.10 17.33 -11.62
C ILE A 60 11.15 17.99 -13.00
N ARG A 61 12.30 18.53 -13.38
CA ARG A 61 12.47 19.10 -14.71
C ARG A 61 12.31 18.04 -15.79
N ASP A 62 11.51 18.33 -16.81
CA ASP A 62 11.19 17.44 -17.93
C ASP A 62 10.52 16.11 -17.50
N ILE A 63 9.76 16.10 -16.44
CA ILE A 63 8.98 14.97 -15.96
C ILE A 63 7.54 15.06 -16.46
N ASP A 64 7.01 13.94 -16.99
CA ASP A 64 5.63 13.87 -17.48
C ASP A 64 4.64 13.68 -16.32
N ALA A 65 4.99 12.85 -15.33
CA ALA A 65 4.19 12.61 -14.14
C ALA A 65 5.04 12.27 -12.93
N VAL A 66 4.54 12.61 -11.74
CA VAL A 66 5.17 12.28 -10.46
C VAL A 66 4.34 11.29 -9.67
N ILE A 67 4.99 10.36 -8.96
CA ILE A 67 4.34 9.36 -8.13
C ILE A 67 4.87 9.50 -6.70
N TYR A 68 4.01 9.93 -5.77
CA TYR A 68 4.37 10.19 -4.40
C TYR A 68 4.01 9.03 -3.48
N LEU A 69 5.01 8.25 -3.08
CA LEU A 69 4.90 7.10 -2.18
C LEU A 69 5.53 7.37 -0.81
N ALA A 70 6.15 8.55 -0.63
CA ALA A 70 6.89 8.83 0.59
C ALA A 70 5.99 8.86 1.83
N SER A 71 6.50 8.26 2.88
CA SER A 71 5.92 8.26 4.21
C SER A 71 7.04 8.18 5.25
N PRO A 72 6.92 8.82 6.41
CA PRO A 72 7.91 8.66 7.47
C PRO A 72 8.02 7.20 7.89
N LYS A 73 9.23 6.72 8.14
CA LYS A 73 9.47 5.41 8.75
C LYS A 73 9.78 5.60 10.23
N ALA A 74 9.17 4.80 11.10
CA ALA A 74 9.65 4.61 12.47
C ALA A 74 10.99 3.86 12.39
N VAL A 75 12.09 4.53 12.68
CA VAL A 75 13.43 3.95 12.51
C VAL A 75 13.74 2.95 13.62
N ASP A 76 13.37 3.25 14.86
CA ASP A 76 13.83 2.46 16.02
C ASP A 76 12.71 1.96 16.97
N LYS A 77 11.52 2.54 16.93
CA LYS A 77 10.36 2.12 17.74
C LYS A 77 9.05 2.35 16.99
N PRO A 78 8.08 1.42 17.06
CA PRO A 78 6.80 1.53 16.33
C PRO A 78 6.01 2.81 16.61
N ASN A 79 6.21 3.44 17.76
CA ASN A 79 5.51 4.66 18.21
C ASN A 79 6.42 5.92 18.27
N SER A 80 7.62 5.89 17.66
CA SER A 80 8.56 7.02 17.70
C SER A 80 8.13 8.21 16.83
N LEU A 81 7.28 7.99 15.81
CA LEU A 81 6.81 9.04 14.92
C LEU A 81 5.81 9.97 15.61
N GLN A 82 6.11 11.27 15.57
CA GLN A 82 5.24 12.33 16.08
C GLN A 82 4.29 12.85 14.98
N VAL A 83 3.29 13.64 15.34
CA VAL A 83 2.38 14.30 14.39
C VAL A 83 3.18 15.11 13.36
N LYS A 84 4.16 15.90 13.83
CA LYS A 84 5.02 16.73 12.99
C LYS A 84 5.76 15.97 11.89
N ASP A 85 6.08 14.67 12.10
CA ASP A 85 6.77 13.87 11.08
C ASP A 85 5.83 13.49 9.94
N TYR A 86 4.57 13.16 10.28
CA TYR A 86 3.54 12.91 9.28
C TYR A 86 3.15 14.18 8.53
N ASP A 87 2.94 15.29 9.26
CA ASP A 87 2.57 16.58 8.67
C ASP A 87 3.66 17.07 7.72
N ARG A 88 4.93 16.98 8.13
CA ARG A 88 6.06 17.41 7.31
C ARG A 88 6.21 16.62 6.01
N VAL A 89 6.17 15.29 6.07
CA VAL A 89 6.40 14.46 4.88
C VAL A 89 5.11 14.26 4.10
N ILE A 90 4.02 13.84 4.75
CA ILE A 90 2.81 13.44 4.03
C ILE A 90 2.04 14.65 3.50
N ILE A 91 1.89 15.69 4.34
CA ILE A 91 1.17 16.89 3.94
C ILE A 91 2.13 17.84 3.23
N GLY A 92 3.11 18.37 3.96
CA GLY A 92 4.00 19.41 3.45
C GLY A 92 4.79 19.00 2.21
N GLY A 93 5.37 17.79 2.23
CA GLY A 93 6.15 17.30 1.09
C GLY A 93 5.31 17.03 -0.16
N ALA A 94 4.13 16.41 0.00
CA ALA A 94 3.24 16.16 -1.14
C ALA A 94 2.68 17.46 -1.72
N THR A 95 2.30 18.41 -0.86
CA THR A 95 1.77 19.73 -1.30
C THR A 95 2.85 20.54 -2.03
N ALA A 96 4.05 20.65 -1.45
CA ALA A 96 5.15 21.39 -2.07
C ALA A 96 5.57 20.78 -3.43
N LEU A 97 5.58 19.44 -3.54
CA LEU A 97 5.80 18.78 -4.82
C LEU A 97 4.68 19.09 -5.82
N ALA A 98 3.41 19.08 -5.39
CA ALA A 98 2.28 19.40 -6.26
C ALA A 98 2.31 20.85 -6.75
N GLU A 99 2.66 21.81 -5.89
CA GLU A 99 2.89 23.21 -6.26
C GLU A 99 4.04 23.35 -7.27
N ALA A 100 5.13 22.62 -7.05
CA ALA A 100 6.23 22.57 -8.01
C ALA A 100 5.80 21.97 -9.35
N CYS A 101 4.92 20.95 -9.36
CA CYS A 101 4.35 20.39 -10.58
C CYS A 101 3.58 21.45 -11.38
N VAL A 102 2.72 22.22 -10.71
CA VAL A 102 1.95 23.32 -11.37
C VAL A 102 2.89 24.31 -12.04
N THR A 103 3.92 24.78 -11.34
CA THR A 103 4.85 25.80 -11.84
C THR A 103 5.88 25.26 -12.84
N SER A 104 6.20 23.97 -12.80
CA SER A 104 7.10 23.28 -13.76
C SER A 104 6.37 22.61 -14.91
N ASN A 105 5.05 22.84 -15.04
CA ASN A 105 4.20 22.27 -16.11
C ASN A 105 4.17 20.73 -16.12
N VAL A 106 4.41 20.07 -14.98
CA VAL A 106 4.15 18.63 -14.81
C VAL A 106 2.64 18.44 -14.66
N LYS A 107 2.03 17.70 -15.57
CA LYS A 107 0.56 17.65 -15.69
C LYS A 107 -0.12 16.67 -14.75
N ARG A 108 0.61 15.69 -14.21
CA ARG A 108 0.00 14.59 -13.48
C ARG A 108 0.75 14.24 -12.19
N MET A 109 -0.01 14.03 -11.14
CA MET A 109 0.49 13.50 -9.87
C MET A 109 -0.34 12.32 -9.40
N ILE A 110 0.32 11.23 -9.04
CA ILE A 110 -0.28 10.07 -8.38
C ILE A 110 0.12 10.08 -6.92
N PHE A 111 -0.85 10.09 -6.02
CA PHE A 111 -0.64 10.07 -4.58
C PHE A 111 -1.13 8.76 -3.97
N LEU A 112 -0.22 7.97 -3.41
CA LEU A 112 -0.59 6.75 -2.69
C LEU A 112 -1.09 7.12 -1.28
N SER A 113 -2.39 7.02 -1.10
CA SER A 113 -3.09 7.19 0.16
C SER A 113 -3.37 5.84 0.84
N SER A 114 -4.32 5.79 1.75
CA SER A 114 -4.66 4.58 2.50
C SER A 114 -6.16 4.51 2.78
N ILE A 115 -6.72 3.30 2.77
CA ILE A 115 -8.10 3.05 3.18
C ILE A 115 -8.38 3.45 4.64
N LYS A 116 -7.33 3.58 5.45
CA LYS A 116 -7.44 4.08 6.84
C LYS A 116 -8.01 5.50 6.94
N VAL A 117 -8.05 6.23 5.85
CA VAL A 117 -8.79 7.50 5.73
C VAL A 117 -10.28 7.27 5.91
N ASN A 118 -10.81 6.16 5.38
CA ASN A 118 -12.23 5.79 5.56
C ASN A 118 -12.50 5.19 6.95
N GLY A 119 -11.55 4.41 7.50
CA GLY A 119 -11.66 3.75 8.79
C GLY A 119 -10.71 2.56 8.94
N GLU A 120 -10.63 1.99 10.13
CA GLU A 120 -9.84 0.78 10.40
C GLU A 120 -10.67 -0.50 10.12
N THR A 121 -11.99 -0.41 10.20
CA THR A 121 -12.97 -1.47 9.95
C THR A 121 -14.15 -0.91 9.15
N SER A 122 -14.82 -1.75 8.40
CA SER A 122 -16.01 -1.36 7.62
C SER A 122 -17.31 -1.87 8.22
N ASP A 123 -17.23 -2.65 9.31
CA ASP A 123 -18.35 -3.34 9.94
C ASP A 123 -19.22 -4.07 8.89
N GLU A 124 -20.52 -3.79 8.80
CA GLU A 124 -21.39 -4.35 7.78
C GLU A 124 -21.39 -3.57 6.45
N ARG A 125 -20.74 -2.42 6.41
CA ARG A 125 -20.69 -1.54 5.23
C ARG A 125 -19.56 -1.93 4.29
N VAL A 126 -19.64 -1.44 3.05
CA VAL A 126 -18.55 -1.47 2.08
C VAL A 126 -18.04 -0.04 1.92
N PHE A 127 -16.75 0.19 2.05
CA PHE A 127 -16.19 1.51 1.75
C PHE A 127 -16.17 1.75 0.25
N THR A 128 -16.82 2.84 -0.14
CA THR A 128 -16.83 3.41 -1.50
C THR A 128 -16.05 4.71 -1.53
N VAL A 129 -15.83 5.28 -2.70
CA VAL A 129 -15.22 6.62 -2.86
C VAL A 129 -16.04 7.71 -2.16
N ASP A 130 -17.36 7.55 -2.07
CA ASP A 130 -18.28 8.49 -1.45
C ASP A 130 -18.44 8.29 0.07
N SER A 131 -17.82 7.23 0.61
CA SER A 131 -17.89 6.97 2.05
C SER A 131 -17.22 8.10 2.84
N LYS A 132 -17.95 8.66 3.80
CA LYS A 132 -17.44 9.73 4.66
C LYS A 132 -16.15 9.31 5.36
N PRO A 133 -15.06 10.07 5.25
CA PRO A 133 -13.81 9.79 5.95
C PRO A 133 -13.97 9.75 7.47
N SER A 134 -13.33 8.78 8.12
CA SER A 134 -13.28 8.62 9.58
C SER A 134 -11.89 8.18 10.06
N PRO A 135 -10.83 9.02 9.86
CA PRO A 135 -9.46 8.65 10.14
C PRO A 135 -9.17 8.58 11.65
N ALA A 136 -8.94 7.39 12.19
CA ALA A 136 -8.66 7.18 13.62
C ALA A 136 -7.22 7.51 14.02
N THR A 137 -6.24 7.31 13.13
CA THR A 137 -4.81 7.46 13.44
C THR A 137 -4.23 8.78 12.94
N LYS A 138 -3.09 9.21 13.54
CA LYS A 138 -2.31 10.36 13.07
C LYS A 138 -1.93 10.24 11.61
N TYR A 139 -1.49 9.06 11.20
CA TYR A 139 -1.16 8.74 9.82
C TYR A 139 -2.35 8.93 8.87
N ALA A 140 -3.52 8.39 9.22
CA ALA A 140 -4.71 8.48 8.39
C ALA A 140 -5.21 9.94 8.27
N ARG A 141 -5.15 10.72 9.36
CA ARG A 141 -5.47 12.14 9.35
C ARG A 141 -4.55 12.95 8.44
N ALA A 142 -3.23 12.67 8.49
CA ALA A 142 -2.27 13.32 7.60
C ALA A 142 -2.52 12.95 6.13
N LYS A 143 -2.86 11.67 5.84
CA LYS A 143 -3.23 11.28 4.46
C LYS A 143 -4.46 12.03 3.97
N LEU A 144 -5.53 12.13 4.77
CA LEU A 144 -6.73 12.88 4.42
C LEU A 144 -6.45 14.36 4.18
N ALA A 145 -5.66 14.99 5.05
CA ALA A 145 -5.29 16.40 4.90
C ALA A 145 -4.50 16.64 3.59
N ALA A 146 -3.57 15.74 3.26
CA ALA A 146 -2.85 15.80 1.99
C ALA A 146 -3.79 15.63 0.79
N GLU A 147 -4.72 14.67 0.83
CA GLU A 147 -5.71 14.47 -0.23
C GLU A 147 -6.49 15.77 -0.54
N HIS A 148 -6.97 16.47 0.51
CA HIS A 148 -7.72 17.72 0.34
C HIS A 148 -6.86 18.82 -0.31
N GLN A 149 -5.59 18.97 0.10
CA GLN A 149 -4.69 19.96 -0.47
C GLN A 149 -4.36 19.67 -1.93
N LEU A 150 -4.12 18.39 -2.24
CA LEU A 150 -3.80 17.96 -3.61
C LEU A 150 -4.99 18.14 -4.57
N LEU A 151 -6.21 17.83 -4.12
CA LEU A 151 -7.42 18.04 -4.92
C LEU A 151 -7.70 19.52 -5.17
N ALA A 152 -7.43 20.40 -4.20
CA ALA A 152 -7.56 21.84 -4.39
C ALA A 152 -6.60 22.40 -5.46
N LEU A 153 -5.45 21.76 -5.68
CA LEU A 153 -4.50 22.14 -6.72
C LEU A 153 -4.93 21.72 -8.14
N SER A 154 -5.96 20.87 -8.26
CA SER A 154 -6.51 20.49 -9.56
C SER A 154 -7.09 21.69 -10.33
N GLU A 155 -7.62 22.68 -9.62
CA GLU A 155 -8.11 23.93 -10.20
C GLU A 155 -6.98 24.78 -10.85
N LYS A 156 -5.72 24.47 -10.50
CA LYS A 156 -4.52 25.12 -11.06
C LYS A 156 -3.89 24.32 -12.22
N GLY A 157 -4.60 23.33 -12.76
CA GLY A 157 -4.17 22.54 -13.93
C GLY A 157 -3.32 21.32 -13.63
N LEU A 158 -3.23 20.89 -12.36
CA LEU A 158 -2.59 19.63 -11.98
C LEU A 158 -3.63 18.49 -11.88
N THR A 159 -3.58 17.52 -12.77
CA THR A 159 -4.40 16.32 -12.64
C THR A 159 -3.84 15.42 -11.51
N THR A 160 -4.63 15.24 -10.45
CA THR A 160 -4.23 14.42 -9.31
C THR A 160 -5.04 13.14 -9.24
N THR A 161 -4.36 11.99 -9.20
CA THR A 161 -4.99 10.70 -8.91
C THR A 161 -4.60 10.25 -7.50
N ILE A 162 -5.59 10.08 -6.64
CA ILE A 162 -5.44 9.59 -5.28
C ILE A 162 -5.81 8.11 -5.26
N ILE A 163 -4.94 7.25 -4.72
CA ILE A 163 -5.20 5.81 -4.58
C ILE A 163 -5.22 5.47 -3.09
N ARG A 164 -6.40 5.14 -2.55
CA ARG A 164 -6.55 4.58 -1.20
C ARG A 164 -6.39 3.07 -1.25
N SER A 165 -5.25 2.57 -0.83
CA SER A 165 -4.97 1.13 -0.76
C SER A 165 -5.28 0.55 0.62
N PRO A 166 -5.76 -0.71 0.72
CA PRO A 166 -5.76 -1.47 1.95
C PRO A 166 -4.35 -1.89 2.36
N ALA A 167 -4.25 -2.88 3.26
CA ALA A 167 -2.97 -3.49 3.60
C ALA A 167 -2.34 -4.12 2.35
N VAL A 168 -1.15 -3.61 1.99
CA VAL A 168 -0.36 -4.12 0.86
C VAL A 168 0.50 -5.28 1.34
N TYR A 169 0.51 -6.37 0.57
CA TYR A 169 1.29 -7.55 0.89
C TYR A 169 2.13 -8.05 -0.30
N GLY A 170 3.14 -8.85 -0.01
CA GLY A 170 4.09 -9.41 -0.98
C GLY A 170 5.32 -9.97 -0.26
N ALA A 171 6.22 -10.64 -0.97
CA ALA A 171 7.35 -11.38 -0.40
C ALA A 171 8.28 -10.50 0.47
N GLU A 172 8.56 -9.26 0.05
CA GLU A 172 9.39 -8.31 0.79
C GLU A 172 8.62 -7.44 1.80
N GLY A 173 7.30 -7.64 1.91
CA GLY A 173 6.45 -6.88 2.81
C GLY A 173 6.84 -7.06 4.28
N LYS A 174 6.89 -5.96 5.05
CA LYS A 174 7.18 -5.97 6.50
C LYS A 174 5.94 -5.87 7.37
N GLY A 175 4.75 -6.05 6.80
CA GLY A 175 3.48 -5.82 7.49
C GLY A 175 2.90 -7.06 8.20
N ASN A 176 1.61 -6.95 8.51
CA ASN A 176 0.86 -7.96 9.26
C ASN A 176 0.86 -9.34 8.61
N ILE A 177 0.87 -9.42 7.26
CA ILE A 177 0.90 -10.70 6.54
C ILE A 177 2.22 -11.42 6.81
N LYS A 178 3.36 -10.71 6.84
CA LYS A 178 4.64 -11.33 7.22
C LYS A 178 4.64 -11.85 8.66
N SER A 179 4.04 -11.10 9.58
CA SER A 179 3.90 -11.55 10.97
C SER A 179 3.03 -12.80 11.05
N LEU A 180 1.95 -12.87 10.27
CA LEU A 180 1.10 -14.04 10.18
C LEU A 180 1.84 -15.23 9.54
N VAL A 181 2.59 -15.02 8.47
CA VAL A 181 3.48 -16.04 7.86
C VAL A 181 4.43 -16.60 8.90
N ASN A 182 5.10 -15.73 9.68
CA ASN A 182 6.01 -16.17 10.74
C ASN A 182 5.29 -16.96 11.84
N LEU A 183 4.08 -16.53 12.25
CA LEU A 183 3.26 -17.27 13.20
C LEU A 183 2.94 -18.67 12.66
N LEU A 184 2.42 -18.72 11.44
CA LEU A 184 2.05 -19.98 10.78
C LEU A 184 3.26 -20.89 10.53
N ALA A 185 4.45 -20.34 10.31
CA ALA A 185 5.67 -21.10 10.10
C ALA A 185 6.21 -21.76 11.40
N ASN A 186 6.12 -21.05 12.53
CA ASN A 186 6.80 -21.43 13.77
C ASN A 186 5.91 -22.16 14.78
N PHE A 187 4.58 -22.12 14.62
CA PHE A 187 3.67 -22.77 15.55
C PHE A 187 2.94 -23.96 14.91
N PRO A 188 2.58 -24.99 15.69
CA PRO A 188 1.75 -26.09 15.21
C PRO A 188 0.38 -25.56 14.76
N CYS A 189 -0.07 -25.92 13.57
CA CYS A 189 -1.31 -25.39 13.00
C CYS A 189 -2.54 -25.67 13.89
N TRP A 190 -2.57 -26.85 14.54
CA TRP A 190 -3.63 -27.24 15.47
C TRP A 190 -3.67 -26.39 16.76
N ALA A 191 -2.65 -25.61 17.08
CA ALA A 191 -2.62 -24.71 18.23
C ALA A 191 -3.05 -23.28 17.90
N ILE A 192 -3.35 -22.98 16.63
CA ILE A 192 -3.71 -21.63 16.17
C ILE A 192 -5.24 -21.50 16.08
N PRO A 193 -5.89 -20.70 16.96
CA PRO A 193 -7.34 -20.64 17.09
C PRO A 193 -7.97 -19.64 16.08
N LEU A 194 -7.64 -19.79 14.79
CA LEU A 194 -8.15 -18.98 13.69
C LEU A 194 -8.94 -19.82 12.66
N GLY A 195 -9.43 -21.00 13.07
CA GLY A 195 -10.07 -21.94 12.16
C GLY A 195 -11.53 -21.63 11.78
N ASN A 196 -12.19 -20.70 12.47
CA ASN A 196 -13.62 -20.37 12.27
C ASN A 196 -13.91 -18.88 12.17
N VAL A 197 -12.91 -18.04 11.88
CA VAL A 197 -13.09 -16.59 11.67
C VAL A 197 -13.73 -16.34 10.31
N LYS A 198 -14.89 -15.66 10.30
CA LYS A 198 -15.74 -15.44 9.12
C LYS A 198 -15.74 -13.99 8.62
N ASN A 199 -14.78 -13.18 9.05
CA ASN A 199 -14.64 -11.81 8.57
C ASN A 199 -14.31 -11.75 7.07
N GLU A 200 -14.42 -10.57 6.48
CA GLU A 200 -14.05 -10.30 5.07
C GLU A 200 -13.01 -9.18 5.02
N ARG A 201 -11.83 -9.51 4.50
CA ARG A 201 -10.71 -8.58 4.42
C ARG A 201 -10.36 -8.28 2.98
N SER A 202 -10.50 -7.02 2.60
CA SER A 202 -9.87 -6.50 1.39
C SER A 202 -8.37 -6.30 1.67
N LEU A 203 -7.55 -6.91 0.84
CA LEU A 203 -6.10 -6.77 0.80
C LEU A 203 -5.70 -6.36 -0.62
N ILE A 204 -4.45 -6.00 -0.84
CA ILE A 204 -3.93 -5.82 -2.19
C ILE A 204 -2.50 -6.38 -2.31
N PHE A 205 -2.32 -7.26 -3.28
CA PHE A 205 -1.01 -7.77 -3.65
C PHE A 205 -0.16 -6.64 -4.25
N ILE A 206 1.12 -6.65 -3.97
CA ILE A 206 2.04 -5.58 -4.39
C ILE A 206 1.97 -5.32 -5.89
N ASP A 207 1.95 -6.36 -6.72
CA ASP A 207 1.93 -6.20 -8.18
C ASP A 207 0.56 -5.73 -8.70
N ASN A 208 -0.55 -6.03 -8.00
CA ASN A 208 -1.86 -5.46 -8.28
C ASN A 208 -1.87 -3.95 -7.98
N LEU A 209 -1.29 -3.52 -6.86
CA LEU A 209 -1.17 -2.10 -6.53
C LEU A 209 -0.29 -1.36 -7.54
N VAL A 210 0.84 -1.95 -7.90
CA VAL A 210 1.76 -1.41 -8.90
C VAL A 210 1.06 -1.26 -10.25
N SER A 211 0.31 -2.27 -10.69
CA SER A 211 -0.50 -2.20 -11.92
C SER A 211 -1.53 -1.06 -11.86
N ALA A 212 -2.23 -0.86 -10.73
CA ALA A 212 -3.18 0.24 -10.57
C ALA A 212 -2.51 1.62 -10.64
N ILE A 213 -1.31 1.75 -10.04
CA ILE A 213 -0.52 2.99 -10.10
C ILE A 213 -0.07 3.28 -11.54
N ILE A 214 0.41 2.27 -12.28
CA ILE A 214 0.84 2.41 -13.67
C ILE A 214 -0.35 2.83 -14.55
N SER A 215 -1.49 2.13 -14.46
CA SER A 215 -2.71 2.49 -15.19
C SER A 215 -3.16 3.92 -14.90
N SER A 216 -3.01 4.38 -13.65
CA SER A 216 -3.32 5.76 -13.27
C SER A 216 -2.30 6.78 -13.82
N ALA A 217 -1.03 6.41 -13.96
CA ALA A 217 0.00 7.28 -14.53
C ALA A 217 -0.14 7.41 -16.06
N GLU A 218 -0.59 6.36 -16.73
CA GLU A 218 -0.81 6.31 -18.17
C GLU A 218 -2.18 6.85 -18.62
N ASP A 219 -3.11 7.07 -17.68
CA ASP A 219 -4.41 7.68 -17.98
C ASP A 219 -4.21 9.05 -18.61
N ARG A 220 -4.89 9.30 -19.74
CA ARG A 220 -4.78 10.56 -20.48
C ARG A 220 -5.88 11.56 -20.15
N THR A 221 -6.80 11.21 -19.27
CA THR A 221 -7.85 12.15 -18.84
C THR A 221 -7.27 13.25 -17.97
N GLU A 222 -7.82 14.44 -18.07
CA GLU A 222 -7.39 15.60 -17.27
C GLU A 222 -8.27 15.79 -16.03
N THR A 223 -8.93 14.74 -15.58
CA THR A 223 -9.83 14.77 -14.42
C THR A 223 -9.14 14.19 -13.20
N SER A 224 -9.04 14.98 -12.13
CA SER A 224 -8.58 14.47 -10.83
C SER A 224 -9.56 13.46 -10.25
N ARG A 225 -9.04 12.36 -9.70
CA ARG A 225 -9.85 11.23 -9.24
C ARG A 225 -9.33 10.64 -7.95
N LEU A 226 -10.25 10.03 -7.20
CA LEU A 226 -9.94 9.21 -6.05
C LEU A 226 -10.38 7.77 -6.36
N PHE A 227 -9.47 6.83 -6.21
CA PHE A 227 -9.74 5.39 -6.38
C PHE A 227 -9.51 4.61 -5.10
N LEU A 228 -10.37 3.64 -4.85
CA LEU A 228 -10.14 2.56 -3.92
C LEU A 228 -9.70 1.34 -4.72
N VAL A 229 -8.73 0.60 -4.21
CA VAL A 229 -8.16 -0.56 -4.90
C VAL A 229 -8.08 -1.77 -3.97
N ARG A 230 -8.27 -2.97 -4.50
CA ARG A 230 -8.11 -4.24 -3.77
C ARG A 230 -7.84 -5.41 -4.72
N ASP A 231 -7.50 -6.54 -4.16
CA ASP A 231 -7.52 -7.81 -4.91
C ASP A 231 -8.95 -8.20 -5.33
N PRO A 232 -9.11 -9.00 -6.39
CA PRO A 232 -10.43 -9.40 -6.88
C PRO A 232 -11.29 -10.08 -5.81
N GLN A 233 -10.70 -10.86 -4.89
CA GLN A 233 -11.40 -11.56 -3.83
C GLN A 233 -11.06 -10.98 -2.46
N MET A 234 -12.08 -10.78 -1.64
CA MET A 234 -11.92 -10.64 -0.20
C MET A 234 -11.70 -12.02 0.44
N VAL A 235 -10.90 -12.08 1.48
CA VAL A 235 -10.59 -13.33 2.18
C VAL A 235 -10.87 -13.19 3.69
N SER A 236 -11.39 -14.24 4.31
CA SER A 236 -11.44 -14.29 5.77
C SER A 236 -10.06 -14.57 6.34
N THR A 237 -9.86 -14.25 7.63
CA THR A 237 -8.61 -14.60 8.31
C THR A 237 -8.35 -16.11 8.27
N THR A 238 -9.39 -16.94 8.41
CA THR A 238 -9.27 -18.38 8.24
C THR A 238 -8.80 -18.78 6.83
N GLN A 239 -9.42 -18.22 5.79
CA GLN A 239 -9.02 -18.49 4.40
C GLN A 239 -7.59 -18.02 4.15
N LEU A 240 -7.24 -16.81 4.61
CA LEU A 240 -5.88 -16.26 4.54
C LEU A 240 -4.85 -17.23 5.15
N CYS A 241 -5.10 -17.72 6.37
CA CYS A 241 -4.21 -18.69 7.03
C CYS A 241 -4.09 -19.99 6.23
N LYS A 242 -5.21 -20.53 5.73
CA LYS A 242 -5.19 -21.77 4.93
C LYS A 242 -4.41 -21.62 3.63
N ILE A 243 -4.60 -20.52 2.91
CA ILE A 243 -3.84 -20.25 1.67
C ILE A 243 -2.34 -20.18 1.97
N LEU A 244 -1.94 -19.46 3.02
CA LEU A 244 -0.54 -19.35 3.42
C LEU A 244 0.04 -20.69 3.85
N LEU A 245 -0.69 -21.49 4.64
CA LEU A 245 -0.26 -22.85 5.05
C LEU A 245 -0.05 -23.76 3.84
N ARG A 246 -0.98 -23.74 2.87
CA ARG A 246 -0.85 -24.48 1.62
C ARG A 246 0.40 -24.06 0.85
N ALA A 247 0.65 -22.77 0.74
CA ALA A 247 1.83 -22.23 0.07
C ALA A 247 3.15 -22.61 0.77
N MET A 248 3.11 -22.90 2.07
CA MET A 248 4.24 -23.42 2.87
C MET A 248 4.35 -24.94 2.86
N ASN A 249 3.50 -25.67 2.13
CA ASN A 249 3.38 -27.13 2.21
C ASN A 249 3.11 -27.64 3.64
N ARG A 250 2.27 -26.91 4.40
CA ARG A 250 1.89 -27.26 5.78
C ARG A 250 0.42 -27.68 5.87
N PRO A 251 0.04 -28.52 6.84
CA PRO A 251 -1.35 -28.91 7.04
C PRO A 251 -2.27 -27.71 7.33
N GLU A 252 -3.43 -27.65 6.68
CA GLU A 252 -4.43 -26.57 6.84
C GLU A 252 -5.35 -26.75 8.06
N LYS A 253 -4.97 -27.59 9.01
CA LYS A 253 -5.76 -27.95 10.20
C LYS A 253 -5.59 -26.90 11.30
N LEU A 254 -6.36 -25.81 11.21
CA LEU A 254 -6.48 -24.81 12.27
C LEU A 254 -7.56 -25.24 13.28
N ILE A 255 -7.37 -24.88 14.55
CA ILE A 255 -8.41 -25.08 15.56
C ILE A 255 -9.41 -23.91 15.47
N GLY A 256 -10.70 -24.20 15.69
CA GLY A 256 -11.72 -23.20 15.87
C GLY A 256 -11.73 -22.63 17.29
N ASP A 257 -12.32 -21.46 17.46
CA ASP A 257 -12.68 -20.86 18.76
C ASP A 257 -14.20 -20.84 18.89
N PRO A 258 -14.86 -22.00 19.18
CA PRO A 258 -16.30 -22.14 19.10
C PRO A 258 -17.06 -21.29 20.11
N PHE A 259 -16.42 -20.89 21.20
CA PHE A 259 -17.01 -20.05 22.25
C PHE A 259 -16.50 -18.61 22.19
N SER A 260 -15.73 -18.25 21.18
CA SER A 260 -15.12 -16.93 21.02
C SER A 260 -14.31 -16.46 22.26
N ILE A 261 -13.77 -17.38 23.04
CA ILE A 261 -13.02 -17.08 24.26
C ILE A 261 -11.69 -16.42 23.90
N VAL A 262 -10.99 -16.97 22.90
CA VAL A 262 -9.72 -16.41 22.44
C VAL A 262 -9.94 -15.07 21.79
N GLU A 263 -10.96 -14.94 20.93
CA GLU A 263 -11.34 -13.67 20.32
C GLU A 263 -11.62 -12.59 21.37
N ALA A 264 -12.44 -12.89 22.39
CA ALA A 264 -12.77 -11.95 23.46
C ALA A 264 -11.51 -11.56 24.26
N SER A 265 -10.63 -12.52 24.56
CA SER A 265 -9.37 -12.26 25.26
C SER A 265 -8.44 -11.35 24.43
N VAL A 266 -8.30 -11.63 23.13
CA VAL A 266 -7.47 -10.80 22.22
C VAL A 266 -8.08 -9.41 22.04
N LYS A 267 -9.42 -9.28 21.95
CA LYS A 267 -10.11 -7.98 21.90
C LYS A 267 -9.86 -7.13 23.15
N SER A 268 -9.83 -7.77 24.33
CA SER A 268 -9.60 -7.07 25.59
C SER A 268 -8.13 -6.66 25.79
N LEU A 269 -7.19 -7.55 25.50
CA LEU A 269 -5.77 -7.34 25.78
C LEU A 269 -5.02 -6.64 24.65
N LEU A 270 -5.39 -6.88 23.40
CA LEU A 270 -4.70 -6.45 22.19
C LEU A 270 -5.68 -5.95 21.13
N PRO A 271 -6.47 -4.89 21.39
CA PRO A 271 -7.56 -4.45 20.52
C PRO A 271 -7.15 -4.17 19.07
N SER A 272 -5.96 -3.61 18.86
CA SER A 272 -5.45 -3.34 17.51
C SER A 272 -5.08 -4.61 16.73
N LEU A 273 -4.69 -5.69 17.41
CA LEU A 273 -4.46 -7.00 16.81
C LEU A 273 -5.79 -7.69 16.54
N ALA A 274 -6.73 -7.61 17.50
CA ALA A 274 -8.06 -8.17 17.36
C ALA A 274 -8.79 -7.63 16.13
N SER A 275 -8.80 -6.30 15.96
CA SER A 275 -9.40 -5.67 14.79
C SER A 275 -8.83 -6.20 13.47
N ARG A 276 -7.53 -6.44 13.41
CA ARG A 276 -6.89 -6.99 12.20
C ARG A 276 -7.22 -8.45 11.93
N LEU A 277 -7.52 -9.23 12.95
CA LEU A 277 -7.79 -10.66 12.84
C LEU A 277 -9.28 -10.98 12.69
N TYR A 278 -10.14 -10.22 13.36
CA TYR A 278 -11.56 -10.60 13.51
C TYR A 278 -12.52 -9.64 12.80
N ASP A 279 -12.17 -8.35 12.65
CA ASP A 279 -13.09 -7.38 12.03
C ASP A 279 -13.00 -7.41 10.51
N SER A 280 -14.08 -7.00 9.85
CA SER A 280 -14.18 -6.89 8.39
C SER A 280 -13.65 -5.54 7.91
N LEU A 281 -13.05 -5.55 6.72
CA LEU A 281 -12.68 -4.37 5.97
C LEU A 281 -13.02 -4.60 4.50
N ARG A 282 -14.19 -4.14 4.07
CA ARG A 282 -14.73 -4.32 2.73
C ARG A 282 -14.55 -3.05 1.91
N ILE A 283 -14.04 -3.18 0.70
CA ILE A 283 -13.75 -2.07 -0.22
C ILE A 283 -14.41 -2.34 -1.56
N ASP A 284 -15.04 -1.32 -2.12
CA ASP A 284 -15.52 -1.29 -3.49
C ASP A 284 -14.45 -0.64 -4.37
N ASP A 285 -14.02 -1.35 -5.41
CA ASP A 285 -13.02 -0.93 -6.39
C ASP A 285 -13.62 -0.70 -7.79
N GLU A 286 -14.95 -0.55 -7.88
CA GLU A 286 -15.64 -0.49 -9.17
C GLU A 286 -15.26 0.76 -9.97
N LEU A 287 -15.02 1.89 -9.31
CA LEU A 287 -14.71 3.15 -10.00
C LEU A 287 -13.39 3.06 -10.80
N ILE A 288 -12.34 2.43 -10.28
CA ILE A 288 -11.08 2.29 -11.06
C ILE A 288 -11.27 1.35 -12.24
N LYS A 289 -12.09 0.31 -12.10
CA LYS A 289 -12.41 -0.64 -13.18
C LYS A 289 -13.16 0.03 -14.32
N THR A 290 -14.20 0.77 -14.00
CA THR A 290 -15.04 1.46 -15.00
C THR A 290 -14.34 2.65 -15.64
N SER A 291 -13.53 3.40 -14.86
CA SER A 291 -12.84 4.58 -15.35
C SER A 291 -11.61 4.28 -16.18
N LEU A 292 -10.80 3.29 -15.76
CA LEU A 292 -9.52 2.97 -16.40
C LEU A 292 -9.52 1.62 -17.12
N GLY A 293 -10.59 0.85 -17.05
CA GLY A 293 -10.59 -0.54 -17.54
C GLY A 293 -9.64 -1.44 -16.73
N TRP A 294 -9.19 -0.98 -15.55
CA TRP A 294 -8.19 -1.70 -14.77
C TRP A 294 -8.73 -3.05 -14.26
N LYS A 295 -7.90 -4.07 -14.38
CA LYS A 295 -8.13 -5.40 -13.81
C LYS A 295 -6.89 -5.82 -13.04
N ALA A 296 -7.06 -6.27 -11.81
CA ALA A 296 -5.95 -6.78 -11.02
C ALA A 296 -5.33 -8.00 -11.72
N PRO A 297 -4.01 -7.99 -12.00
CA PRO A 297 -3.32 -9.09 -12.69
C PRO A 297 -3.36 -10.43 -11.94
N PHE A 298 -3.39 -10.38 -10.60
CA PHE A 298 -3.34 -11.55 -9.73
C PHE A 298 -4.60 -11.65 -8.87
N ASN A 299 -5.09 -12.86 -8.67
CA ASN A 299 -6.09 -13.11 -7.63
C ASN A 299 -5.43 -13.23 -6.23
N ALA A 300 -6.25 -13.21 -5.16
CA ALA A 300 -5.74 -13.22 -3.80
C ALA A 300 -4.96 -14.52 -3.47
N HIS A 301 -5.36 -15.67 -4.03
CA HIS A 301 -4.65 -16.93 -3.82
C HIS A 301 -3.24 -16.91 -4.44
N GLU A 302 -3.11 -16.43 -5.66
CA GLU A 302 -1.83 -16.28 -6.35
C GLU A 302 -0.91 -15.32 -5.61
N GLY A 303 -1.40 -14.12 -5.28
CA GLY A 303 -0.63 -13.11 -4.57
C GLY A 303 -0.14 -13.58 -3.21
N LEU A 304 -1.00 -14.25 -2.42
CA LEU A 304 -0.64 -14.80 -1.11
C LEU A 304 0.38 -15.94 -1.24
N ALA A 305 0.24 -16.81 -2.22
CA ALA A 305 1.22 -17.87 -2.48
C ALA A 305 2.59 -17.31 -2.83
N LEU A 306 2.64 -16.27 -3.67
CA LEU A 306 3.88 -15.56 -4.03
C LEU A 306 4.50 -14.79 -2.86
N SER A 307 3.74 -14.51 -1.79
CA SER A 307 4.23 -13.79 -0.61
C SER A 307 4.95 -14.67 0.41
N VAL A 308 4.84 -15.99 0.27
CA VAL A 308 5.54 -16.94 1.14
C VAL A 308 6.97 -17.12 0.62
N PRO A 309 8.00 -16.99 1.48
CA PRO A 309 9.37 -17.32 1.08
C PRO A 309 9.41 -18.77 0.59
N LYS A 310 9.87 -18.99 -0.63
CA LYS A 310 10.16 -20.36 -1.10
C LYS A 310 11.17 -20.98 -0.13
N ALA A 311 10.88 -22.16 0.42
CA ALA A 311 11.87 -22.92 1.15
C ALA A 311 13.14 -22.98 0.27
N ARG A 312 14.29 -22.57 0.82
CA ARG A 312 15.58 -22.77 0.14
C ARG A 312 15.66 -24.26 -0.12
N GLY A 313 15.41 -24.67 -1.35
CA GLY A 313 15.66 -26.04 -1.78
C GLY A 313 17.11 -26.34 -1.45
N ASN A 314 17.38 -27.49 -0.85
CA ASN A 314 18.70 -28.07 -0.84
C ASN A 314 19.12 -28.21 -2.32
N GLU A 315 19.78 -27.18 -2.86
CA GLU A 315 20.67 -27.38 -3.98
C GLU A 315 21.82 -28.21 -3.40
N GLN A 316 21.70 -29.52 -3.53
CA GLN A 316 22.88 -30.38 -3.45
C GLN A 316 23.80 -29.94 -4.61
N PRO A 317 25.04 -29.55 -4.36
CA PRO A 317 25.99 -29.35 -5.44
C PRO A 317 26.23 -30.71 -6.13
N LEU A 318 26.01 -30.74 -7.44
CA LEU A 318 26.49 -31.80 -8.31
C LEU A 318 28.00 -31.77 -8.38
#